data_7fc2ed245501ccb94cb0aaaebfeadf26
#
_entry.id   7fc2ed245501ccb94cb0aaaebfeadf26
#
_cell.length_a   1.000
_cell.length_b   1.000
_cell.length_c   1.000
_cell.angle_alpha   90.00
_cell.angle_beta   90.00
_cell.angle_gamma   90.00
#
_symmetry.space_group_name_H-M   'P 1'
#
loop_
_entity.id
_entity.type
_entity.pdbx_description
1 polymer ?
#
loop_
_entity_poly.entity_id
_entity_poly.type
_entity_poly.pdbx_seq_one_letter_code
_entity_poly.pdbx_strand_id
1 'polypeptide(L)'
;MENTTKNILLDCRDASLGYEGKPVWEHLTFQVRSRDYLCIVGENGSGKSTLLKSLLGLLKPLSGEIVHADTLRGGSIGYLPQQTRAQKNFPATVTEVVRSGFISGKGMRFFYTAQEKSRALMNMGKLGVLELKDRCYRELSGGQQQRVLLARALCAAGELLILDEPVTGLDPAAAQDLYRTLEYLNKKEGIAIVMVTHDIQNALQYATAILHAGHGQWFYGTTAEYLASPWGKRFGGEGK
;
A
#
# COMPACT_ATOMS: atom_id res chain seq x y z
N MET A 1 27.95 -4.65 8.52
CA MET A 1 26.71 -5.21 7.98
C MET A 1 25.81 -5.50 9.18
N GLU A 2 24.92 -4.57 9.53
CA GLU A 2 23.97 -4.80 10.62
C GLU A 2 22.96 -5.84 10.20
N ASN A 3 23.04 -6.98 10.85
CA ASN A 3 22.05 -8.06 10.71
C ASN A 3 20.81 -7.65 11.52
N THR A 4 20.10 -6.62 11.09
CA THR A 4 18.86 -6.17 11.72
C THR A 4 17.81 -7.24 11.44
N THR A 5 17.51 -8.07 12.43
CA THR A 5 16.44 -9.07 12.35
C THR A 5 15.15 -8.37 11.95
N LYS A 6 14.67 -8.59 10.73
CA LYS A 6 13.44 -7.97 10.23
C LYS A 6 12.24 -8.51 11.02
N ASN A 7 11.56 -7.63 11.75
CA ASN A 7 10.35 -7.98 12.49
C ASN A 7 9.20 -8.31 11.52
N ILE A 8 8.45 -9.37 11.83
CA ILE A 8 7.23 -9.71 11.09
C ILE A 8 6.16 -8.69 11.45
N LEU A 9 5.59 -8.02 10.43
CA LEU A 9 4.51 -7.06 10.57
C LEU A 9 3.15 -7.70 10.30
N LEU A 10 3.07 -8.55 9.26
CA LEU A 10 1.90 -9.34 8.92
C LEU A 10 2.33 -10.79 8.71
N ASP A 11 1.58 -11.72 9.28
CA ASP A 11 1.80 -13.16 9.15
C ASP A 11 0.49 -13.83 8.73
N CYS A 12 0.41 -14.21 7.47
CA CYS A 12 -0.72 -14.93 6.88
C CYS A 12 -0.43 -16.41 6.93
N ARG A 13 -1.25 -17.16 7.68
CA ARG A 13 -1.04 -18.58 7.97
C ARG A 13 -2.21 -19.40 7.47
N ASP A 14 -1.99 -20.15 6.41
CA ASP A 14 -2.97 -21.08 5.81
C ASP A 14 -4.37 -20.45 5.65
N ALA A 15 -4.41 -19.15 5.26
CA ALA A 15 -5.62 -18.38 5.24
C ALA A 15 -6.42 -18.60 3.95
N SER A 16 -7.71 -18.88 4.08
CA SER A 16 -8.65 -18.85 2.97
C SER A 16 -9.52 -17.61 3.09
N LEU A 17 -9.57 -16.81 2.01
CA LEU A 17 -10.24 -15.52 1.99
C LEU A 17 -11.33 -15.50 0.94
N GLY A 18 -12.48 -14.93 1.28
CA GLY A 18 -13.63 -14.88 0.37
C GLY A 18 -14.87 -14.30 1.02
N TYR A 19 -16.00 -14.48 0.35
CA TYR A 19 -17.30 -13.97 0.79
C TYR A 19 -18.33 -15.11 0.83
N GLU A 20 -19.24 -15.07 1.81
CA GLU A 20 -20.37 -16.01 1.91
C GLU A 20 -19.97 -17.49 1.81
N GLY A 21 -18.83 -17.85 2.44
CA GLY A 21 -18.31 -19.22 2.41
C GLY A 21 -17.64 -19.64 1.09
N LYS A 22 -17.56 -18.76 0.08
CA LYS A 22 -16.90 -19.02 -1.20
C LYS A 22 -15.49 -18.44 -1.18
N PRO A 23 -14.44 -19.27 -1.14
CA PRO A 23 -13.07 -18.79 -1.14
C PRO A 23 -12.69 -18.24 -2.52
N VAL A 24 -11.92 -17.15 -2.51
CA VAL A 24 -11.23 -16.56 -3.67
C VAL A 24 -9.73 -16.86 -3.58
N TRP A 25 -9.23 -16.94 -2.34
CA TRP A 25 -7.89 -17.40 -2.01
C TRP A 25 -8.01 -18.60 -1.09
N GLU A 26 -7.22 -19.62 -1.33
CA GLU A 26 -7.17 -20.83 -0.52
C GLU A 26 -5.74 -21.09 -0.05
N HIS A 27 -5.60 -21.52 1.20
CA HIS A 27 -4.33 -21.94 1.79
C HIS A 27 -3.19 -20.93 1.65
N LEU A 28 -3.51 -19.64 1.69
CA LEU A 28 -2.54 -18.56 1.48
C LEU A 28 -1.60 -18.45 2.68
N THR A 29 -0.29 -18.55 2.42
CA THR A 29 0.75 -18.44 3.45
C THR A 29 1.87 -17.54 2.97
N PHE A 30 2.08 -16.41 3.66
CA PHE A 30 3.19 -15.49 3.41
C PHE A 30 3.39 -14.54 4.58
N GLN A 31 4.52 -13.84 4.61
CA GLN A 31 4.85 -12.86 5.62
C GLN A 31 5.24 -11.52 4.98
N VAL A 32 4.88 -10.43 5.67
CA VAL A 32 5.42 -9.09 5.40
C VAL A 32 6.25 -8.69 6.61
N ARG A 33 7.49 -8.35 6.37
CA ARG A 33 8.44 -7.95 7.41
C ARG A 33 8.75 -6.46 7.29
N SER A 34 9.31 -5.89 8.35
CA SER A 34 9.80 -4.51 8.31
C SER A 34 10.75 -4.32 7.12
N ARG A 35 10.60 -3.18 6.44
CA ARG A 35 11.37 -2.83 5.21
C ARG A 35 11.11 -3.73 3.99
N ASP A 36 10.14 -4.62 4.01
CA ASP A 36 9.76 -5.34 2.79
C ASP A 36 9.01 -4.41 1.83
N TYR A 37 9.17 -4.68 0.54
CA TYR A 37 8.36 -4.09 -0.52
C TYR A 37 7.70 -5.24 -1.28
N LEU A 38 6.48 -5.59 -0.85
CA LEU A 38 5.68 -6.64 -1.46
C LEU A 38 4.78 -6.05 -2.55
N CYS A 39 4.92 -6.53 -3.78
CA CYS A 39 3.96 -6.25 -4.84
C CYS A 39 2.98 -7.42 -5.02
N ILE A 40 1.69 -7.12 -4.97
CA ILE A 40 0.60 -8.04 -5.27
C ILE A 40 0.17 -7.76 -6.71
N VAL A 41 0.42 -8.73 -7.60
CA VAL A 41 0.13 -8.63 -9.03
C VAL A 41 -0.87 -9.71 -9.46
N GLY A 42 -1.48 -9.57 -10.62
CA GLY A 42 -2.41 -10.54 -11.18
C GLY A 42 -3.55 -9.87 -11.95
N GLU A 43 -4.34 -10.68 -12.64
CA GLU A 43 -5.44 -10.23 -13.48
C GLU A 43 -6.57 -9.56 -12.67
N ASN A 44 -7.44 -8.82 -13.38
CA ASN A 44 -8.64 -8.29 -12.75
C ASN A 44 -9.57 -9.43 -12.33
N GLY A 45 -10.17 -9.30 -11.15
CA GLY A 45 -11.00 -10.37 -10.58
C GLY A 45 -10.25 -11.48 -9.84
N SER A 46 -8.90 -11.48 -9.82
CA SER A 46 -8.11 -12.52 -9.13
C SER A 46 -8.12 -12.44 -7.59
N GLY A 47 -8.91 -11.53 -7.00
CA GLY A 47 -9.07 -11.44 -5.55
C GLY A 47 -8.11 -10.49 -4.83
N LYS A 48 -7.33 -9.66 -5.53
CA LYS A 48 -6.39 -8.71 -4.91
C LYS A 48 -7.04 -7.78 -3.89
N SER A 49 -8.21 -7.22 -4.22
CA SER A 49 -8.95 -6.35 -3.30
C SER A 49 -9.52 -7.11 -2.09
N THR A 50 -9.85 -8.40 -2.23
CA THR A 50 -10.26 -9.27 -1.13
C THR A 50 -9.08 -9.46 -0.17
N LEU A 51 -7.91 -9.75 -0.70
CA LEU A 51 -6.68 -9.85 0.09
C LEU A 51 -6.35 -8.54 0.82
N LEU A 52 -6.39 -7.39 0.12
CA LEU A 52 -6.15 -6.10 0.78
C LEU A 52 -7.11 -5.84 1.94
N LYS A 53 -8.40 -6.11 1.77
CA LYS A 53 -9.39 -5.95 2.85
C LYS A 53 -9.07 -6.86 4.03
N SER A 54 -8.60 -8.08 3.79
CA SER A 54 -8.20 -9.01 4.86
C SER A 54 -6.92 -8.53 5.56
N LEU A 55 -5.91 -8.04 4.82
CA LEU A 55 -4.69 -7.47 5.40
C LEU A 55 -4.96 -6.20 6.22
N LEU A 56 -5.99 -5.44 5.88
CA LEU A 56 -6.46 -4.27 6.64
C LEU A 56 -7.34 -4.64 7.85
N GLY A 57 -7.66 -5.93 8.03
CA GLY A 57 -8.57 -6.39 9.08
C GLY A 57 -10.05 -6.07 8.82
N LEU A 58 -10.40 -5.63 7.60
CA LEU A 58 -11.77 -5.29 7.20
C LEU A 58 -12.58 -6.51 6.77
N LEU A 59 -11.91 -7.62 6.46
CA LEU A 59 -12.51 -8.90 6.10
C LEU A 59 -11.82 -10.01 6.88
N LYS A 60 -12.59 -10.80 7.63
CA LYS A 60 -12.05 -11.95 8.36
C LYS A 60 -11.80 -13.12 7.40
N PRO A 61 -10.71 -13.89 7.57
CA PRO A 61 -10.51 -15.15 6.86
C PRO A 61 -11.68 -16.12 7.08
N LEU A 62 -12.00 -16.93 6.08
CA LEU A 62 -12.93 -18.06 6.17
C LEU A 62 -12.31 -19.22 6.97
N SER A 63 -11.00 -19.43 6.81
CA SER A 63 -10.17 -20.37 7.59
C SER A 63 -8.74 -19.83 7.70
N GLY A 64 -7.95 -20.41 8.61
CA GLY A 64 -6.61 -19.90 8.92
C GLY A 64 -6.63 -18.54 9.62
N GLU A 65 -5.53 -17.82 9.60
CA GLU A 65 -5.44 -16.53 10.29
C GLU A 65 -4.51 -15.54 9.60
N ILE A 66 -4.75 -14.24 9.83
CA ILE A 66 -3.82 -13.15 9.51
C ILE A 66 -3.48 -12.45 10.82
N VAL A 67 -2.23 -12.60 11.25
CA VAL A 67 -1.74 -12.03 12.50
C VAL A 67 -1.02 -10.71 12.20
N HIS A 68 -1.43 -9.65 12.90
CA HIS A 68 -0.79 -8.34 12.86
C HIS A 68 0.17 -8.20 14.04
N ALA A 69 1.36 -7.64 13.81
CA ALA A 69 2.26 -7.27 14.90
C ALA A 69 1.59 -6.28 15.86
N ASP A 70 2.01 -6.30 17.13
CA ASP A 70 1.46 -5.37 18.13
C ASP A 70 1.68 -3.90 17.76
N THR A 71 2.77 -3.59 17.05
CA THR A 71 3.08 -2.25 16.54
C THR A 71 2.08 -1.74 15.49
N LEU A 72 1.32 -2.64 14.84
CA LEU A 72 0.28 -2.30 13.88
C LEU A 72 -1.12 -2.21 14.50
N ARG A 73 -1.28 -2.56 15.78
CA ARG A 73 -2.54 -2.44 16.49
C ARG A 73 -2.88 -0.96 16.73
N GLY A 74 -4.17 -0.64 16.70
CA GLY A 74 -4.62 0.74 16.96
C GLY A 74 -4.59 1.68 15.74
N GLY A 75 -4.51 1.16 14.51
CA GLY A 75 -4.64 1.97 13.30
C GLY A 75 -3.32 2.53 12.77
N SER A 76 -2.22 1.83 12.99
CA SER A 76 -0.88 2.22 12.51
C SER A 76 -0.56 1.73 11.09
N ILE A 77 -1.57 1.29 10.33
CA ILE A 77 -1.42 0.95 8.90
C ILE A 77 -1.88 2.15 8.08
N GLY A 78 -0.98 2.68 7.26
CA GLY A 78 -1.34 3.69 6.27
C GLY A 78 -1.99 3.01 5.06
N TYR A 79 -3.18 3.44 4.69
CA TYR A 79 -3.89 2.90 3.53
C TYR A 79 -4.17 3.97 2.48
N LEU A 80 -3.76 3.69 1.26
CA LEU A 80 -4.08 4.46 0.06
C LEU A 80 -5.02 3.63 -0.82
N PRO A 81 -6.32 3.89 -0.81
CA PRO A 81 -7.28 3.20 -1.66
C PRO A 81 -7.15 3.63 -3.12
N GLN A 82 -7.64 2.79 -4.02
CA GLN A 82 -7.83 3.18 -5.40
C GLN A 82 -8.73 4.42 -5.50
N GLN A 83 -8.27 5.43 -6.22
CA GLN A 83 -8.92 6.73 -6.27
C GLN A 83 -10.21 6.71 -7.08
N THR A 84 -11.31 7.13 -6.49
CA THR A 84 -12.61 7.27 -7.16
C THR A 84 -12.82 8.69 -7.68
N ARG A 85 -13.76 8.86 -8.66
CA ARG A 85 -14.14 10.20 -9.17
C ARG A 85 -14.70 11.11 -8.08
N ALA A 86 -15.44 10.57 -7.12
CA ALA A 86 -16.00 11.34 -6.01
C ALA A 86 -14.90 11.91 -5.10
N GLN A 87 -13.85 11.14 -4.84
CA GLN A 87 -12.71 11.58 -4.04
C GLN A 87 -11.93 12.71 -4.73
N LYS A 88 -11.82 12.70 -6.08
CA LYS A 88 -11.13 13.75 -6.85
C LYS A 88 -11.76 15.15 -6.67
N ASN A 89 -13.06 15.21 -6.45
CA ASN A 89 -13.81 16.46 -6.34
C ASN A 89 -14.03 16.93 -4.90
N PHE A 90 -13.29 16.37 -3.94
CA PHE A 90 -13.51 16.71 -2.52
C PHE A 90 -13.12 18.16 -2.21
N PRO A 91 -14.07 19.00 -1.67
CA PRO A 91 -13.88 20.45 -1.47
C PRO A 91 -13.21 20.75 -0.12
N ALA A 92 -11.97 20.26 0.08
CA ALA A 92 -11.20 20.52 1.28
C ALA A 92 -9.79 20.99 0.90
N THR A 93 -9.12 21.69 1.80
CA THR A 93 -7.72 22.06 1.64
C THR A 93 -6.80 20.83 1.72
N VAL A 94 -5.63 20.91 1.10
CA VAL A 94 -4.60 19.86 1.20
C VAL A 94 -4.29 19.56 2.67
N THR A 95 -4.17 20.59 3.51
CA THR A 95 -3.93 20.43 4.95
C THR A 95 -5.01 19.60 5.63
N GLU A 96 -6.29 19.86 5.34
CA GLU A 96 -7.41 19.10 5.92
C GLU A 96 -7.39 17.64 5.46
N VAL A 97 -7.17 17.39 4.17
CA VAL A 97 -7.05 16.03 3.62
C VAL A 97 -5.92 15.28 4.31
N VAL A 98 -4.71 15.85 4.39
CA VAL A 98 -3.55 15.17 4.98
C VAL A 98 -3.76 14.90 6.47
N ARG A 99 -4.26 15.88 7.24
CA ARG A 99 -4.54 15.72 8.67
C ARG A 99 -5.62 14.69 8.96
N SER A 100 -6.55 14.46 8.05
CA SER A 100 -7.57 13.41 8.22
C SER A 100 -6.98 12.01 8.40
N GLY A 101 -5.72 11.79 8.01
CA GLY A 101 -5.00 10.53 8.25
C GLY A 101 -4.84 10.17 9.73
N PHE A 102 -4.88 11.16 10.64
CA PHE A 102 -4.77 10.89 12.10
C PHE A 102 -6.11 10.52 12.76
N ILE A 103 -7.23 10.51 12.04
CA ILE A 103 -8.56 10.30 12.65
C ILE A 103 -8.65 8.92 13.29
N SER A 104 -8.10 7.88 12.66
CA SER A 104 -8.16 6.49 13.16
C SER A 104 -7.52 6.31 14.56
N GLY A 105 -6.54 7.13 14.91
CA GLY A 105 -5.86 7.07 16.22
C GLY A 105 -6.36 8.06 17.27
N LYS A 106 -7.38 8.88 16.93
CA LYS A 106 -7.77 10.02 17.80
C LYS A 106 -8.65 9.68 18.99
N GLY A 107 -9.36 8.57 19.00
CA GLY A 107 -10.43 8.36 19.97
C GLY A 107 -11.47 9.48 19.87
N MET A 108 -11.94 10.00 21.02
CA MET A 108 -12.94 11.08 21.08
C MET A 108 -12.36 12.52 20.99
N ARG A 109 -11.14 12.71 20.51
CA ARG A 109 -10.53 14.04 20.43
C ARG A 109 -10.99 14.81 19.17
N PHE A 110 -11.45 16.04 19.37
CA PHE A 110 -11.90 16.93 18.28
C PHE A 110 -10.76 17.71 17.60
N PHE A 111 -9.61 17.89 18.27
CA PHE A 111 -8.52 18.75 17.78
C PHE A 111 -7.24 17.94 17.52
N TYR A 112 -6.45 18.38 16.53
CA TYR A 112 -5.12 17.84 16.26
C TYR A 112 -4.10 18.43 17.23
N THR A 113 -3.22 17.60 17.75
CA THR A 113 -2.10 18.02 18.59
C THR A 113 -1.06 18.80 17.78
N ALA A 114 -0.15 19.52 18.46
CA ALA A 114 0.96 20.20 17.80
C ALA A 114 1.86 19.20 17.07
N GLN A 115 2.09 18.01 17.63
CA GLN A 115 2.88 16.95 17.03
C GLN A 115 2.23 16.41 15.74
N GLU A 116 0.91 16.15 15.74
CA GLU A 116 0.18 15.71 14.54
C GLU A 116 0.23 16.77 13.43
N LYS A 117 0.07 18.06 13.79
CA LYS A 117 0.21 19.16 12.84
C LYS A 117 1.61 19.23 12.22
N SER A 118 2.65 19.12 13.04
CA SER A 118 4.04 19.11 12.58
C SER A 118 4.33 17.89 11.69
N ARG A 119 3.86 16.69 12.08
CA ARG A 119 4.01 15.47 11.27
C ARG A 119 3.29 15.58 9.92
N ALA A 120 2.10 16.20 9.87
CA ALA A 120 1.41 16.46 8.60
C ALA A 120 2.24 17.34 7.67
N LEU A 121 2.80 18.46 8.17
CA LEU A 121 3.65 19.36 7.39
C LEU A 121 4.91 18.65 6.89
N MET A 122 5.56 17.86 7.75
CA MET A 122 6.73 17.06 7.38
C MET A 122 6.40 16.06 6.26
N ASN A 123 5.28 15.34 6.37
CA ASN A 123 4.85 14.39 5.33
C ASN A 123 4.50 15.10 4.02
N MET A 124 3.86 16.26 4.07
CA MET A 124 3.64 17.09 2.87
C MET A 124 4.96 17.53 2.23
N GLY A 125 5.95 17.90 3.03
CA GLY A 125 7.30 18.23 2.54
C GLY A 125 7.98 17.06 1.85
N LYS A 126 7.95 15.86 2.45
CA LYS A 126 8.51 14.62 1.87
C LYS A 126 7.88 14.28 0.51
N LEU A 127 6.60 14.57 0.35
CA LEU A 127 5.85 14.30 -0.87
C LEU A 127 5.86 15.46 -1.87
N GLY A 128 6.54 16.57 -1.58
CA GLY A 128 6.65 17.73 -2.45
C GLY A 128 5.33 18.46 -2.68
N VAL A 129 4.42 18.43 -1.69
CA VAL A 129 3.09 19.11 -1.75
C VAL A 129 2.91 20.16 -0.65
N LEU A 130 3.95 20.51 0.09
CA LEU A 130 3.88 21.48 1.20
C LEU A 130 3.43 22.86 0.73
N GLU A 131 3.93 23.32 -0.42
CA GLU A 131 3.58 24.62 -1.01
C GLU A 131 2.11 24.70 -1.45
N LEU A 132 1.44 23.55 -1.56
CA LEU A 132 0.05 23.42 -1.94
C LEU A 132 -0.90 23.34 -0.73
N LYS A 133 -0.38 23.44 0.51
CA LYS A 133 -1.09 23.11 1.76
C LYS A 133 -2.45 23.84 1.95
N ASP A 134 -2.56 25.08 1.45
CA ASP A 134 -3.74 25.93 1.58
C ASP A 134 -4.63 25.90 0.32
N ARG A 135 -4.21 25.18 -0.76
CA ARG A 135 -5.02 25.04 -1.98
C ARG A 135 -6.13 24.01 -1.78
N CYS A 136 -7.20 24.19 -2.56
CA CYS A 136 -8.27 23.20 -2.61
C CYS A 136 -7.81 21.94 -3.32
N TYR A 137 -8.02 20.77 -2.71
CA TYR A 137 -7.60 19.47 -3.21
C TYR A 137 -8.12 19.17 -4.64
N ARG A 138 -9.37 19.53 -4.94
CA ARG A 138 -9.98 19.32 -6.27
C ARG A 138 -9.31 20.11 -7.41
N GLU A 139 -8.55 21.15 -7.09
CA GLU A 139 -7.86 22.02 -8.07
C GLU A 139 -6.47 21.48 -8.45
N LEU A 140 -6.04 20.42 -7.80
CA LEU A 140 -4.74 19.81 -8.02
C LEU A 140 -4.74 18.89 -9.24
N SER A 141 -3.57 18.75 -9.89
CA SER A 141 -3.36 17.71 -10.89
C SER A 141 -3.49 16.30 -10.29
N GLY A 142 -3.75 15.28 -11.10
CA GLY A 142 -3.86 13.90 -10.63
C GLY A 142 -2.64 13.42 -9.84
N GLY A 143 -1.43 13.74 -10.30
CA GLY A 143 -0.20 13.41 -9.58
C GLY A 143 -0.06 14.14 -8.24
N GLN A 144 -0.45 15.43 -8.18
CA GLN A 144 -0.47 16.18 -6.92
C GLN A 144 -1.50 15.60 -5.95
N GLN A 145 -2.71 15.28 -6.43
CA GLN A 145 -3.75 14.63 -5.62
C GLN A 145 -3.25 13.30 -5.04
N GLN A 146 -2.58 12.49 -5.85
CA GLN A 146 -2.04 11.20 -5.41
C GLN A 146 -0.97 11.38 -4.32
N ARG A 147 -0.07 12.35 -4.46
CA ARG A 147 0.92 12.68 -3.43
C ARG A 147 0.27 13.18 -2.14
N VAL A 148 -0.80 13.96 -2.21
CA VAL A 148 -1.58 14.40 -1.05
C VAL A 148 -2.23 13.21 -0.33
N LEU A 149 -2.83 12.26 -1.06
CA LEU A 149 -3.39 11.05 -0.47
C LEU A 149 -2.32 10.14 0.15
N LEU A 150 -1.13 10.05 -0.47
CA LEU A 150 -0.01 9.34 0.11
C LEU A 150 0.49 10.03 1.40
N ALA A 151 0.56 11.38 1.43
CA ALA A 151 0.88 12.13 2.65
C ALA A 151 -0.16 11.87 3.77
N ARG A 152 -1.44 11.78 3.42
CA ARG A 152 -2.51 11.37 4.34
C ARG A 152 -2.29 9.95 4.86
N ALA A 153 -1.98 9.00 4.00
CA ALA A 153 -1.70 7.61 4.39
C ALA A 153 -0.48 7.54 5.33
N LEU A 154 0.59 8.30 5.06
CA LEU A 154 1.75 8.42 5.93
C LEU A 154 1.43 9.01 7.32
N CYS A 155 0.41 9.86 7.44
CA CYS A 155 -0.04 10.35 8.74
C CYS A 155 -0.66 9.23 9.59
N ALA A 156 -1.34 8.27 8.98
CA ALA A 156 -1.87 7.08 9.65
C ALA A 156 -0.77 6.01 9.88
N ALA A 157 0.20 5.91 8.96
CA ALA A 157 1.20 4.85 8.98
C ALA A 157 2.13 4.95 10.19
N GLY A 158 2.37 3.79 10.82
CA GLY A 158 3.53 3.54 11.68
C GLY A 158 4.67 2.95 10.82
N GLU A 159 4.65 1.63 10.63
CA GLU A 159 5.69 0.87 9.96
C GLU A 159 5.25 0.27 8.61
N LEU A 160 3.96 0.35 8.26
CA LEU A 160 3.37 -0.30 7.08
C LEU A 160 2.48 0.63 6.27
N LEU A 161 2.70 0.67 4.96
CA LEU A 161 1.82 1.27 3.96
C LEU A 161 1.21 0.18 3.09
N ILE A 162 -0.12 0.22 2.91
CA ILE A 162 -0.86 -0.60 1.95
C ILE A 162 -1.42 0.32 0.87
N LEU A 163 -1.10 0.02 -0.40
CA LEU A 163 -1.41 0.88 -1.54
C LEU A 163 -2.20 0.06 -2.59
N ASP A 164 -3.36 0.57 -2.98
CA ASP A 164 -4.20 -0.06 -3.98
C ASP A 164 -4.13 0.71 -5.31
N GLU A 165 -3.39 0.18 -6.26
CA GLU A 165 -3.15 0.74 -7.58
C GLU A 165 -2.74 2.24 -7.57
N PRO A 166 -1.67 2.62 -6.85
CA PRO A 166 -1.35 4.02 -6.58
C PRO A 166 -0.97 4.83 -7.81
N VAL A 167 -0.59 4.20 -8.92
CA VAL A 167 -0.14 4.87 -10.16
C VAL A 167 -1.21 4.91 -11.24
N THR A 168 -2.36 4.27 -11.03
CA THR A 168 -3.43 4.19 -12.03
C THR A 168 -3.97 5.57 -12.39
N GLY A 169 -3.95 5.88 -13.70
CA GLY A 169 -4.44 7.16 -14.21
C GLY A 169 -3.46 8.33 -14.08
N LEU A 170 -2.21 8.08 -13.71
CA LEU A 170 -1.12 9.04 -13.78
C LEU A 170 -0.45 8.99 -15.15
N ASP A 171 0.12 10.12 -15.58
CA ASP A 171 1.05 10.13 -16.70
C ASP A 171 2.36 9.40 -16.33
N PRO A 172 3.15 8.94 -17.32
CA PRO A 172 4.35 8.14 -17.06
C PRO A 172 5.38 8.84 -16.15
N ALA A 173 5.54 10.16 -16.27
CA ALA A 173 6.50 10.91 -15.46
C ALA A 173 6.05 10.97 -14.00
N ALA A 174 4.75 11.28 -13.75
CA ALA A 174 4.18 11.29 -12.40
C ALA A 174 4.19 9.90 -11.75
N ALA A 175 3.95 8.83 -12.53
CA ALA A 175 4.03 7.45 -12.05
C ALA A 175 5.46 7.10 -11.61
N GLN A 176 6.47 7.42 -12.43
CA GLN A 176 7.86 7.19 -12.11
C GLN A 176 8.33 7.95 -10.86
N ASP A 177 7.91 9.20 -10.73
CA ASP A 177 8.20 10.01 -9.53
C ASP A 177 7.57 9.42 -8.27
N LEU A 178 6.36 8.86 -8.39
CA LEU A 178 5.70 8.19 -7.28
C LEU A 178 6.45 6.92 -6.87
N TYR A 179 6.89 6.09 -7.83
CA TYR A 179 7.72 4.90 -7.54
C TYR A 179 9.02 5.27 -6.81
N ARG A 180 9.74 6.32 -7.26
CA ARG A 180 10.94 6.83 -6.57
C ARG A 180 10.64 7.27 -5.15
N THR A 181 9.52 7.93 -4.94
CA THR A 181 9.07 8.35 -3.60
C THR A 181 8.79 7.14 -2.70
N LEU A 182 8.11 6.12 -3.21
CA LEU A 182 7.86 4.87 -2.47
C LEU A 182 9.17 4.14 -2.16
N GLU A 183 10.08 4.07 -3.10
CA GLU A 183 11.42 3.51 -2.87
C GLU A 183 12.18 4.25 -1.76
N TYR A 184 12.14 5.59 -1.75
CA TYR A 184 12.75 6.40 -0.69
C TYR A 184 12.12 6.08 0.68
N LEU A 185 10.80 6.03 0.78
CA LEU A 185 10.08 5.69 2.02
C LEU A 185 10.46 4.28 2.51
N ASN A 186 10.60 3.33 1.61
CA ASN A 186 10.98 1.97 1.96
C ASN A 186 12.46 1.87 2.38
N LYS A 187 13.39 2.32 1.52
CA LYS A 187 14.84 2.14 1.74
C LYS A 187 15.42 3.06 2.80
N LYS A 188 14.96 4.32 2.85
CA LYS A 188 15.54 5.34 3.75
C LYS A 188 14.76 5.47 5.05
N GLU A 189 13.44 5.44 5.00
CA GLU A 189 12.60 5.57 6.21
C GLU A 189 12.23 4.23 6.84
N GLY A 190 12.50 3.12 6.15
CA GLY A 190 12.28 1.77 6.67
C GLY A 190 10.83 1.32 6.69
N ILE A 191 9.93 2.05 6.01
CA ILE A 191 8.51 1.72 5.95
C ILE A 191 8.32 0.48 5.04
N ALA A 192 7.65 -0.54 5.57
CA ALA A 192 7.23 -1.66 4.75
C ALA A 192 6.10 -1.23 3.79
N ILE A 193 6.12 -1.74 2.57
CA ILE A 193 5.12 -1.43 1.54
C ILE A 193 4.46 -2.71 1.05
N VAL A 194 3.14 -2.72 1.03
CA VAL A 194 2.33 -3.71 0.30
C VAL A 194 1.58 -2.95 -0.78
N MET A 195 1.85 -3.24 -2.04
CA MET A 195 1.27 -2.52 -3.17
C MET A 195 0.58 -3.47 -4.13
N VAL A 196 -0.71 -3.25 -4.40
CA VAL A 196 -1.40 -3.86 -5.53
C VAL A 196 -1.11 -3.06 -6.78
N THR A 197 -0.69 -3.74 -7.84
CA THR A 197 -0.44 -3.13 -9.14
C THR A 197 -0.65 -4.14 -10.27
N HIS A 198 -1.02 -3.64 -11.44
CA HIS A 198 -1.01 -4.39 -12.70
C HIS A 198 0.28 -4.12 -13.52
N ASP A 199 1.11 -3.20 -13.06
CA ASP A 199 2.39 -2.84 -13.67
C ASP A 199 3.50 -3.76 -13.16
N ILE A 200 3.63 -4.92 -13.81
CA ILE A 200 4.60 -5.96 -13.41
C ILE A 200 6.04 -5.49 -13.64
N GLN A 201 6.33 -4.68 -14.65
CA GLN A 201 7.68 -4.21 -14.95
C GLN A 201 8.22 -3.36 -13.80
N ASN A 202 7.44 -2.35 -13.37
CA ASN A 202 7.82 -1.55 -12.21
C ASN A 202 7.78 -2.36 -10.90
N ALA A 203 6.84 -3.31 -10.75
CA ALA A 203 6.83 -4.20 -9.59
C ALA A 203 8.16 -4.97 -9.47
N LEU A 204 8.67 -5.53 -10.56
CA LEU A 204 9.95 -6.26 -10.59
C LEU A 204 11.16 -5.37 -10.29
N GLN A 205 11.09 -4.09 -10.66
CA GLN A 205 12.18 -3.14 -10.41
C GLN A 205 12.30 -2.73 -8.94
N TYR A 206 11.18 -2.54 -8.25
CA TYR A 206 11.15 -1.93 -6.91
C TYR A 206 10.86 -2.91 -5.78
N ALA A 207 10.14 -4.00 -6.05
CA ALA A 207 9.76 -4.96 -5.02
C ALA A 207 10.92 -5.83 -4.53
N THR A 208 10.84 -6.25 -3.27
CA THR A 208 11.68 -7.31 -2.69
C THR A 208 11.03 -8.68 -2.81
N ALA A 209 9.69 -8.71 -2.89
CA ALA A 209 8.89 -9.93 -3.04
C ALA A 209 7.67 -9.67 -3.94
N ILE A 210 7.21 -10.72 -4.60
CA ILE A 210 6.02 -10.73 -5.45
C ILE A 210 5.03 -11.76 -4.90
N LEU A 211 3.77 -11.35 -4.76
CA LEU A 211 2.64 -12.25 -4.60
C LEU A 211 1.78 -12.17 -5.86
N HIS A 212 1.81 -13.22 -6.68
CA HIS A 212 1.02 -13.27 -7.91
C HIS A 212 -0.29 -14.01 -7.67
N ALA A 213 -1.40 -13.31 -7.94
CA ALA A 213 -2.75 -13.83 -7.88
C ALA A 213 -3.19 -14.39 -9.24
N GLY A 214 -3.44 -15.68 -9.32
CA GLY A 214 -4.08 -16.34 -10.46
C GLY A 214 -5.45 -16.91 -10.06
N HIS A 215 -6.20 -17.44 -11.03
CA HIS A 215 -7.49 -18.08 -10.76
C HIS A 215 -7.29 -19.39 -9.99
N GLY A 216 -7.53 -19.36 -8.66
CA GLY A 216 -7.39 -20.53 -7.77
C GLY A 216 -5.95 -20.97 -7.47
N GLN A 217 -4.96 -20.25 -7.97
CA GLN A 217 -3.55 -20.51 -7.71
C GLN A 217 -2.84 -19.21 -7.34
N TRP A 218 -1.74 -19.31 -6.62
CA TRP A 218 -0.93 -18.16 -6.27
C TRP A 218 0.56 -18.52 -6.19
N PHE A 219 1.40 -17.52 -6.34
CA PHE A 219 2.84 -17.62 -6.15
C PHE A 219 3.27 -16.54 -5.15
N TYR A 220 4.14 -16.89 -4.22
CA TYR A 220 4.83 -15.94 -3.36
C TYR A 220 6.32 -16.27 -3.32
N GLY A 221 7.17 -15.26 -3.50
CA GLY A 221 8.62 -15.40 -3.46
C GLY A 221 9.33 -14.09 -3.77
N THR A 222 10.64 -14.11 -3.77
CA THR A 222 11.48 -12.99 -4.20
C THR A 222 11.26 -12.67 -5.69
N THR A 223 11.66 -11.48 -6.12
CA THR A 223 11.62 -11.10 -7.55
C THR A 223 12.44 -12.06 -8.43
N ALA A 224 13.57 -12.57 -7.93
CA ALA A 224 14.40 -13.54 -8.65
C ALA A 224 13.68 -14.90 -8.81
N GLU A 225 13.05 -15.40 -7.75
CA GLU A 225 12.25 -16.63 -7.80
C GLU A 225 11.02 -16.48 -8.69
N TYR A 226 10.39 -15.29 -8.66
CA TYR A 226 9.26 -15.00 -9.54
C TYR A 226 9.67 -15.08 -11.02
N LEU A 227 10.78 -14.44 -11.43
CA LEU A 227 11.28 -14.47 -12.80
C LEU A 227 11.64 -15.89 -13.26
N ALA A 228 12.14 -16.74 -12.37
CA ALA A 228 12.44 -18.13 -12.66
C ALA A 228 11.18 -19.03 -12.75
N SER A 229 10.06 -18.59 -12.19
CA SER A 229 8.80 -19.33 -12.12
C SER A 229 8.06 -19.37 -13.46
N PRO A 230 7.10 -20.31 -13.64
CA PRO A 230 6.18 -20.29 -14.78
C PRO A 230 5.38 -18.99 -14.91
N TRP A 231 5.10 -18.30 -13.79
CA TRP A 231 4.41 -17.02 -13.73
C TRP A 231 5.22 -15.89 -14.38
N GLY A 232 6.50 -15.77 -14.00
CA GLY A 232 7.39 -14.74 -14.54
C GLY A 232 7.73 -14.95 -16.02
N LYS A 233 7.88 -16.21 -16.45
CA LYS A 233 8.18 -16.55 -17.85
C LYS A 233 7.10 -16.14 -18.83
N ARG A 234 5.83 -16.13 -18.43
CA ARG A 234 4.71 -15.66 -19.25
C ARG A 234 4.80 -14.15 -19.57
N PHE A 235 5.33 -13.36 -18.63
CA PHE A 235 5.48 -11.91 -18.79
C PHE A 235 6.82 -11.48 -19.41
N GLY A 236 7.86 -12.30 -19.34
CA GLY A 236 9.14 -12.08 -20.01
C GLY A 236 9.16 -12.47 -21.49
N GLY A 237 8.13 -13.19 -21.98
CA GLY A 237 8.01 -13.70 -23.35
C GLY A 237 7.22 -12.82 -24.32
N GLU A 238 6.48 -11.82 -23.86
CA GLU A 238 5.67 -10.92 -24.72
C GLU A 238 6.42 -9.67 -25.19
N GLY A 239 7.72 -9.58 -24.95
CA GLY A 239 8.60 -8.49 -25.41
C GLY A 239 9.46 -8.88 -26.62
N LYS A 240 8.88 -9.49 -27.67
CA LYS A 240 9.51 -9.58 -29.00
C LYS A 240 8.53 -9.20 -30.08
#